data_6a192107bbe776936c93eba7f309b6ca
#
_entry.id   6a192107bbe776936c93eba7f309b6ca
#
_cell.length_a   1.000
_cell.length_b   1.000
_cell.length_c   1.000
_cell.angle_alpha   90.00
_cell.angle_beta   90.00
_cell.angle_gamma   90.00
#
_symmetry.space_group_name_H-M   'P 1'
#
loop_
_entity.id
_entity.type
_entity.pdbx_description
1 polymer ?
#
loop_
_entity_poly.entity_id
_entity_poly.type
_entity_poly.pdbx_seq_one_letter_code
_entity_poly.pdbx_strand_id
1 'polypeptide(L)'
;MNKKTSGQAIAWLICALVAAAQYGNFYVYDSIGPVADLLQQQRGFSDTQVGLLNAIYSLPNVVLILVGGVLVDRFGAAKMTVSTAAVCLAGALLTAFSPDFTGMAAGRLLFGIGAETFSIATLAAITDYFSGGKLAFAMGLTLSIGRLGSYSADMSPDWFSHAYGQGWQPPLLIAAAVAGTSFAAGLLYWWIDRPARRSAAARRANAERFVLRDLLHFGRAYWYLLALCVLWYSVILAFRSTFSIKYFQHVHGLDLATAGAMNSYVFLAAVFATPAFGWLCDRVRRYAPFLALGALLLPVALAIMTLSSLSLWVATALIGVSYSLVPAVMWPLTSKLVKPNRFGTAIGLMWVVQNAGIAGANMVAGWLNDRAGASAQNPAGYDAMMVFFGTASTIGAACALILWLTAGRRQQEAAAQPA
;
A
#
# COMPACT_ATOMS: atom_id res chain seq x y z
N MET A 1 -34.98 13.60 20.43
CA MET A 1 -33.70 13.39 19.67
C MET A 1 -34.04 13.06 18.25
N ASN A 2 -33.61 13.89 17.30
CA ASN A 2 -34.05 13.86 15.88
C ASN A 2 -33.52 12.61 15.17
N LYS A 3 -34.37 11.81 14.51
CA LYS A 3 -33.97 10.58 13.75
C LYS A 3 -32.84 10.84 12.72
N LYS A 4 -32.69 12.05 12.19
CA LYS A 4 -31.60 12.43 11.27
C LYS A 4 -30.22 12.52 11.98
N THR A 5 -30.18 13.04 13.21
CA THR A 5 -28.94 13.12 13.99
C THR A 5 -28.46 11.76 14.47
N SER A 6 -29.37 10.85 14.83
CA SER A 6 -29.04 9.47 15.19
C SER A 6 -28.43 8.68 14.01
N GLY A 7 -28.96 8.82 12.79
CA GLY A 7 -28.41 8.14 11.61
C GLY A 7 -27.02 8.64 11.22
N GLN A 8 -26.73 9.93 11.37
CA GLN A 8 -25.43 10.52 11.07
C GLN A 8 -24.37 10.09 12.10
N ALA A 9 -24.73 10.00 13.39
CA ALA A 9 -23.83 9.52 14.43
C ALA A 9 -23.43 8.05 14.20
N ILE A 10 -24.38 7.20 13.79
CA ILE A 10 -24.12 5.79 13.44
C ILE A 10 -23.17 5.71 12.22
N ALA A 11 -23.35 6.52 11.19
CA ALA A 11 -22.47 6.53 10.03
C ALA A 11 -21.01 6.86 10.41
N TRP A 12 -20.80 7.86 11.27
CA TRP A 12 -19.46 8.21 11.75
C TRP A 12 -18.88 7.16 12.70
N LEU A 13 -19.68 6.50 13.50
CA LEU A 13 -19.23 5.39 14.33
C LEU A 13 -18.76 4.22 13.47
N ILE A 14 -19.51 3.89 12.41
CA ILE A 14 -19.10 2.84 11.45
C ILE A 14 -17.81 3.26 10.73
N CYS A 15 -17.68 4.52 10.32
CA CYS A 15 -16.46 5.03 9.73
C CYS A 15 -15.26 4.85 10.67
N ALA A 16 -15.41 5.16 11.96
CA ALA A 16 -14.37 4.98 12.96
C ALA A 16 -14.00 3.50 13.16
N LEU A 17 -14.98 2.60 13.21
CA LEU A 17 -14.74 1.15 13.33
C LEU A 17 -14.03 0.58 12.09
N VAL A 18 -14.46 0.97 10.92
CA VAL A 18 -13.83 0.57 9.65
C VAL A 18 -12.41 1.12 9.55
N ALA A 19 -12.19 2.36 9.96
CA ALA A 19 -10.86 2.96 9.97
C ALA A 19 -9.93 2.27 10.99
N ALA A 20 -10.42 1.94 12.19
CA ALA A 20 -9.66 1.18 13.19
C ALA A 20 -9.32 -0.24 12.67
N ALA A 21 -10.24 -0.87 11.95
CA ALA A 21 -9.98 -2.16 11.33
C ALA A 21 -8.93 -2.07 10.21
N GLN A 22 -8.94 -1.01 9.40
CA GLN A 22 -7.90 -0.74 8.38
C GLN A 22 -6.54 -0.46 9.02
N TYR A 23 -6.49 0.26 10.12
CA TYR A 23 -5.25 0.49 10.88
C TYR A 23 -4.53 -0.82 11.19
N GLY A 24 -5.23 -1.80 11.75
CA GLY A 24 -4.61 -3.07 12.10
C GLY A 24 -4.22 -3.91 10.89
N ASN A 25 -4.98 -3.85 9.79
CA ASN A 25 -4.61 -4.53 8.55
C ASN A 25 -3.26 -4.00 8.00
N PHE A 26 -3.07 -2.69 7.97
CA PHE A 26 -1.81 -2.07 7.55
C PHE A 26 -0.66 -2.33 8.54
N TYR A 27 -0.94 -2.35 9.85
CA TYR A 27 0.06 -2.71 10.86
C TYR A 27 0.61 -4.12 10.62
N VAL A 28 -0.26 -5.12 10.42
CA VAL A 28 0.16 -6.51 10.16
C VAL A 28 0.91 -6.64 8.84
N TYR A 29 0.49 -5.90 7.81
CA TYR A 29 1.19 -5.89 6.53
C TYR A 29 2.67 -5.51 6.70
N ASP A 30 2.93 -4.41 7.40
CA ASP A 30 4.28 -3.84 7.56
C ASP A 30 5.08 -4.45 8.73
N SER A 31 4.51 -5.36 9.52
CA SER A 31 5.17 -5.94 10.71
C SER A 31 6.39 -6.82 10.39
N ILE A 32 6.59 -7.27 9.16
CA ILE A 32 7.73 -8.13 8.76
C ILE A 32 9.02 -7.31 8.65
N GLY A 33 8.96 -6.07 8.14
CA GLY A 33 10.14 -5.23 7.96
C GLY A 33 10.96 -5.04 9.25
N PRO A 34 10.35 -4.62 10.36
CA PRO A 34 11.03 -4.44 11.65
C PRO A 34 11.63 -5.71 12.26
N VAL A 35 11.12 -6.90 11.93
CA VAL A 35 11.64 -8.18 12.44
C VAL A 35 12.56 -8.91 11.46
N ALA A 36 12.79 -8.34 10.27
CA ALA A 36 13.54 -9.00 9.20
C ALA A 36 14.94 -9.44 9.64
N ASP A 37 15.69 -8.57 10.30
CA ASP A 37 17.02 -8.88 10.79
C ASP A 37 17.01 -9.91 11.93
N LEU A 38 16.03 -9.84 12.84
CA LEU A 38 15.83 -10.83 13.91
C LEU A 38 15.51 -12.23 13.34
N LEU A 39 14.71 -12.32 12.28
CA LEU A 39 14.44 -13.58 11.59
C LEU A 39 15.71 -14.17 10.98
N GLN A 40 16.58 -13.35 10.42
CA GLN A 40 17.86 -13.81 9.90
C GLN A 40 18.79 -14.30 11.01
N GLN A 41 18.98 -13.49 12.05
CA GLN A 41 19.92 -13.81 13.14
C GLN A 41 19.47 -15.02 13.95
N GLN A 42 18.18 -15.16 14.24
CA GLN A 42 17.67 -16.18 15.16
C GLN A 42 17.10 -17.41 14.47
N ARG A 43 16.65 -17.28 13.21
CA ARG A 43 16.00 -18.36 12.45
C ARG A 43 16.77 -18.76 11.19
N GLY A 44 17.84 -18.05 10.84
CA GLY A 44 18.67 -18.33 9.67
C GLY A 44 17.94 -18.03 8.33
N PHE A 45 16.94 -17.14 8.33
CA PHE A 45 16.23 -16.79 7.09
C PHE A 45 17.18 -16.01 6.17
N SER A 46 17.09 -16.30 4.87
CA SER A 46 17.77 -15.50 3.86
C SER A 46 16.96 -14.23 3.51
N ASP A 47 17.59 -13.26 2.85
CA ASP A 47 16.91 -12.08 2.33
C ASP A 47 15.85 -12.44 1.29
N THR A 48 16.08 -13.48 0.48
CA THR A 48 15.07 -14.05 -0.42
C THR A 48 13.86 -14.54 0.36
N GLN A 49 14.04 -15.23 1.47
CA GLN A 49 12.93 -15.73 2.29
C GLN A 49 12.16 -14.58 2.93
N VAL A 50 12.83 -13.55 3.45
CA VAL A 50 12.17 -12.34 3.98
C VAL A 50 11.39 -11.62 2.88
N GLY A 51 11.98 -11.44 1.71
CA GLY A 51 11.30 -10.87 0.54
C GLY A 51 10.07 -11.69 0.10
N LEU A 52 10.19 -13.04 0.13
CA LEU A 52 9.10 -13.95 -0.18
C LEU A 52 7.93 -13.84 0.81
N LEU A 53 8.15 -13.59 2.10
CA LEU A 53 7.05 -13.39 3.05
C LEU A 53 6.14 -12.22 2.64
N ASN A 54 6.70 -11.15 2.09
CA ASN A 54 5.93 -10.02 1.57
C ASN A 54 5.45 -10.24 0.12
N ALA A 55 6.20 -10.98 -0.71
CA ALA A 55 5.77 -11.36 -2.05
C ALA A 55 4.54 -12.28 -2.01
N ILE A 56 4.54 -13.30 -1.16
CA ILE A 56 3.45 -14.28 -0.99
C ILE A 56 2.14 -13.59 -0.58
N TYR A 57 2.21 -12.57 0.27
CA TYR A 57 1.03 -11.75 0.58
C TYR A 57 0.39 -11.14 -0.67
N SER A 58 1.18 -10.67 -1.63
CA SER A 58 0.70 -9.97 -2.83
C SER A 58 0.14 -10.92 -3.91
N LEU A 59 0.49 -12.20 -3.87
CA LEU A 59 0.06 -13.17 -4.89
C LEU A 59 -1.47 -13.37 -4.97
N PRO A 60 -2.19 -13.57 -3.85
CA PRO A 60 -3.64 -13.71 -3.90
C PRO A 60 -4.33 -12.49 -4.49
N ASN A 61 -3.75 -11.31 -4.34
CA ASN A 61 -4.33 -10.03 -4.75
C ASN A 61 -4.49 -9.95 -6.27
N VAL A 62 -3.65 -10.63 -7.03
CA VAL A 62 -3.76 -10.73 -8.51
C VAL A 62 -5.12 -11.29 -8.93
N VAL A 63 -5.67 -12.24 -8.17
CA VAL A 63 -6.94 -12.90 -8.47
C VAL A 63 -8.10 -12.32 -7.64
N LEU A 64 -7.86 -12.08 -6.35
CA LEU A 64 -8.92 -11.72 -5.39
C LEU A 64 -9.46 -10.30 -5.59
N ILE A 65 -8.73 -9.40 -6.22
CA ILE A 65 -9.25 -8.08 -6.64
C ILE A 65 -10.50 -8.24 -7.50
N LEU A 66 -10.49 -9.20 -8.43
CA LEU A 66 -11.62 -9.42 -9.35
C LEU A 66 -12.79 -10.14 -8.68
N VAL A 67 -12.50 -11.05 -7.75
CA VAL A 67 -13.50 -11.86 -7.06
C VAL A 67 -14.05 -11.19 -5.81
N GLY A 68 -13.22 -10.41 -5.12
CA GLY A 68 -13.56 -9.76 -3.85
C GLY A 68 -14.76 -8.82 -3.95
N GLY A 69 -14.85 -8.04 -5.03
CA GLY A 69 -16.01 -7.19 -5.31
C GLY A 69 -17.31 -7.99 -5.41
N VAL A 70 -17.30 -9.11 -6.16
CA VAL A 70 -18.46 -10.01 -6.30
C VAL A 70 -18.88 -10.61 -4.96
N LEU A 71 -17.89 -11.00 -4.12
CA LEU A 71 -18.17 -11.52 -2.79
C LEU A 71 -18.81 -10.45 -1.88
N VAL A 72 -18.30 -9.22 -1.92
CA VAL A 72 -18.86 -8.10 -1.15
C VAL A 72 -20.27 -7.76 -1.62
N ASP A 73 -20.54 -7.80 -2.92
CA ASP A 73 -21.87 -7.54 -3.46
C ASP A 73 -22.87 -8.65 -3.05
N ARG A 74 -22.43 -9.90 -3.05
CA ARG A 74 -23.26 -11.05 -2.70
C ARG A 74 -23.55 -11.16 -1.20
N PHE A 75 -22.55 -10.98 -0.34
CA PHE A 75 -22.65 -11.23 1.10
C PHE A 75 -22.81 -9.96 1.93
N GLY A 76 -22.56 -8.78 1.35
CA GLY A 76 -22.64 -7.47 2.00
C GLY A 76 -21.35 -7.06 2.70
N ALA A 77 -21.11 -5.74 2.75
CA ALA A 77 -19.86 -5.15 3.28
C ALA A 77 -19.57 -5.57 4.73
N ALA A 78 -20.55 -5.50 5.64
CA ALA A 78 -20.33 -5.79 7.06
C ALA A 78 -19.95 -7.26 7.31
N LYS A 79 -20.63 -8.21 6.65
CA LYS A 79 -20.31 -9.63 6.78
C LYS A 79 -18.95 -9.95 6.19
N MET A 80 -18.63 -9.38 5.04
CA MET A 80 -17.32 -9.57 4.41
C MET A 80 -16.20 -8.94 5.24
N THR A 81 -16.39 -7.74 5.81
CA THR A 81 -15.40 -7.12 6.69
C THR A 81 -15.04 -8.03 7.87
N VAL A 82 -16.03 -8.58 8.59
CA VAL A 82 -15.73 -9.44 9.74
C VAL A 82 -15.12 -10.77 9.33
N SER A 83 -15.62 -11.40 8.25
CA SER A 83 -15.11 -12.71 7.79
C SER A 83 -13.66 -12.60 7.33
N THR A 84 -13.33 -11.55 6.57
CA THR A 84 -11.98 -11.35 6.06
C THR A 84 -11.02 -10.86 7.14
N ALA A 85 -11.49 -10.07 8.12
CA ALA A 85 -10.71 -9.74 9.32
C ALA A 85 -10.37 -11.00 10.15
N ALA A 86 -11.28 -11.95 10.25
CA ALA A 86 -11.00 -13.25 10.90
C ALA A 86 -9.90 -14.02 10.16
N VAL A 87 -9.93 -14.05 8.83
CA VAL A 87 -8.89 -14.67 7.99
C VAL A 87 -7.54 -13.94 8.19
N CYS A 88 -7.55 -12.61 8.23
CA CYS A 88 -6.35 -11.82 8.51
C CYS A 88 -5.77 -12.15 9.90
N LEU A 89 -6.60 -12.22 10.92
CA LEU A 89 -6.19 -12.60 12.28
C LEU A 89 -5.59 -14.00 12.30
N ALA A 90 -6.25 -14.98 11.67
CA ALA A 90 -5.73 -16.35 11.58
C ALA A 90 -4.36 -16.39 10.87
N GLY A 91 -4.19 -15.63 9.78
CA GLY A 91 -2.92 -15.48 9.07
C GLY A 91 -1.83 -14.84 9.94
N ALA A 92 -2.17 -13.78 10.69
CA ALA A 92 -1.23 -13.11 11.60
C ALA A 92 -0.80 -14.05 12.75
N LEU A 93 -1.74 -14.79 13.36
CA LEU A 93 -1.43 -15.77 14.39
C LEU A 93 -0.55 -16.90 13.85
N LEU A 94 -0.91 -17.46 12.67
CA LEU A 94 -0.11 -18.52 12.06
C LEU A 94 1.33 -18.01 11.78
N THR A 95 1.50 -16.78 11.29
CA THR A 95 2.82 -16.17 11.09
C THR A 95 3.59 -16.03 12.41
N ALA A 96 2.93 -15.58 13.49
CA ALA A 96 3.57 -15.35 14.78
C ALA A 96 3.95 -16.64 15.52
N PHE A 97 3.18 -17.72 15.35
CA PHE A 97 3.44 -18.99 16.03
C PHE A 97 4.29 -19.97 15.22
N SER A 98 4.49 -19.74 13.93
CA SER A 98 5.30 -20.64 13.10
C SER A 98 6.79 -20.36 13.27
N PRO A 99 7.59 -21.38 13.66
CA PRO A 99 9.03 -21.19 13.85
C PRO A 99 9.85 -21.30 12.56
N ASP A 100 9.25 -21.77 11.47
CA ASP A 100 9.91 -22.05 10.19
C ASP A 100 9.34 -21.16 9.06
N PHE A 101 10.09 -21.04 7.99
CA PHE A 101 9.70 -20.24 6.82
C PHE A 101 8.37 -20.69 6.21
N THR A 102 8.15 -21.99 6.06
CA THR A 102 6.96 -22.53 5.38
C THR A 102 5.67 -22.17 6.12
N GLY A 103 5.67 -22.34 7.45
CA GLY A 103 4.53 -21.96 8.28
C GLY A 103 4.28 -20.44 8.27
N MET A 104 5.36 -19.61 8.36
CA MET A 104 5.23 -18.16 8.25
C MET A 104 4.71 -17.74 6.88
N ALA A 105 5.19 -18.37 5.80
CA ALA A 105 4.74 -18.11 4.44
C ALA A 105 3.25 -18.49 4.25
N ALA A 106 2.81 -19.61 4.82
CA ALA A 106 1.40 -20.00 4.83
C ALA A 106 0.54 -18.98 5.60
N GLY A 107 1.04 -18.47 6.74
CA GLY A 107 0.38 -17.40 7.50
C GLY A 107 0.26 -16.11 6.69
N ARG A 108 1.32 -15.70 5.99
CA ARG A 108 1.32 -14.52 5.11
C ARG A 108 0.41 -14.68 3.90
N LEU A 109 0.36 -15.88 3.31
CA LEU A 109 -0.59 -16.21 2.24
C LEU A 109 -2.03 -16.08 2.71
N LEU A 110 -2.35 -16.67 3.88
CA LEU A 110 -3.68 -16.59 4.49
C LEU A 110 -4.05 -15.14 4.80
N PHE A 111 -3.12 -14.37 5.37
CA PHE A 111 -3.30 -12.95 5.60
C PHE A 111 -3.60 -12.20 4.29
N GLY A 112 -2.86 -12.45 3.21
CA GLY A 112 -3.08 -11.85 1.89
C GLY A 112 -4.47 -12.16 1.32
N ILE A 113 -4.95 -13.40 1.45
CA ILE A 113 -6.30 -13.81 1.05
C ILE A 113 -7.38 -12.96 1.78
N GLY A 114 -7.18 -12.71 3.07
CA GLY A 114 -8.09 -11.86 3.85
C GLY A 114 -8.00 -10.39 3.49
N ALA A 115 -6.81 -9.85 3.45
CA ALA A 115 -6.53 -8.40 3.44
C ALA A 115 -7.04 -7.67 2.20
N GLU A 116 -6.99 -8.28 1.02
CA GLU A 116 -7.48 -7.63 -0.20
C GLU A 116 -9.00 -7.51 -0.22
N THR A 117 -9.69 -8.63 0.03
CA THR A 117 -11.16 -8.61 0.12
C THR A 117 -11.64 -7.75 1.29
N PHE A 118 -10.87 -7.70 2.39
CA PHE A 118 -11.12 -6.80 3.51
C PHE A 118 -11.08 -5.32 3.09
N SER A 119 -10.09 -4.91 2.29
CA SER A 119 -9.96 -3.55 1.79
C SER A 119 -11.14 -3.15 0.90
N ILE A 120 -11.61 -4.04 0.03
CA ILE A 120 -12.80 -3.84 -0.80
C ILE A 120 -14.06 -3.74 0.08
N ALA A 121 -14.20 -4.61 1.08
CA ALA A 121 -15.36 -4.62 1.97
C ALA A 121 -15.47 -3.34 2.82
N THR A 122 -14.33 -2.85 3.32
CA THR A 122 -14.28 -1.61 4.10
C THR A 122 -14.56 -0.38 3.26
N LEU A 123 -14.08 -0.34 2.02
CA LEU A 123 -14.42 0.72 1.07
C LEU A 123 -15.92 0.72 0.76
N ALA A 124 -16.49 -0.46 0.50
CA ALA A 124 -17.93 -0.62 0.28
C ALA A 124 -18.74 -0.19 1.50
N ALA A 125 -18.27 -0.50 2.72
CA ALA A 125 -18.90 -0.05 3.96
C ALA A 125 -19.01 1.48 4.01
N ILE A 126 -17.96 2.21 3.67
CA ILE A 126 -17.98 3.68 3.65
C ILE A 126 -18.98 4.20 2.60
N THR A 127 -19.01 3.60 1.41
CA THR A 127 -19.95 4.01 0.34
C THR A 127 -21.42 3.75 0.69
N ASP A 128 -21.71 2.79 1.56
CA ASP A 128 -23.07 2.48 2.01
C ASP A 128 -23.65 3.57 2.93
N TYR A 129 -22.78 4.27 3.70
CA TYR A 129 -23.20 5.24 4.71
C TYR A 129 -22.97 6.70 4.33
N PHE A 130 -22.10 6.97 3.35
CA PHE A 130 -21.75 8.32 2.95
C PHE A 130 -22.02 8.57 1.47
N SER A 131 -22.30 9.83 1.12
CA SER A 131 -22.53 10.28 -0.26
C SER A 131 -22.01 11.71 -0.45
N GLY A 132 -21.77 12.12 -1.69
CA GLY A 132 -21.29 13.46 -2.04
C GLY A 132 -19.96 13.80 -1.38
N GLY A 133 -19.77 15.05 -0.96
CA GLY A 133 -18.51 15.52 -0.35
C GLY A 133 -18.14 14.81 0.94
N LYS A 134 -19.10 14.30 1.71
CA LYS A 134 -18.83 13.53 2.94
C LYS A 134 -18.22 12.16 2.64
N LEU A 135 -18.53 11.56 1.49
CA LEU A 135 -17.94 10.29 1.05
C LEU A 135 -16.43 10.43 0.85
N ALA A 136 -16.02 11.43 0.10
CA ALA A 136 -14.59 11.67 -0.15
C ALA A 136 -13.81 11.90 1.15
N PHE A 137 -14.39 12.67 2.08
CA PHE A 137 -13.77 12.90 3.39
C PHE A 137 -13.67 11.62 4.23
N ALA A 138 -14.75 10.80 4.30
CA ALA A 138 -14.73 9.55 5.06
C ALA A 138 -13.75 8.53 4.48
N MET A 139 -13.66 8.42 3.14
CA MET A 139 -12.67 7.59 2.45
C MET A 139 -11.23 8.05 2.75
N GLY A 140 -10.98 9.36 2.64
CA GLY A 140 -9.68 9.95 2.97
C GLY A 140 -9.27 9.70 4.42
N LEU A 141 -10.19 9.88 5.38
CA LEU A 141 -9.96 9.63 6.79
C LEU A 141 -9.63 8.15 7.05
N THR A 142 -10.37 7.23 6.46
CA THR A 142 -10.12 5.78 6.60
C THR A 142 -8.74 5.39 6.06
N LEU A 143 -8.35 5.92 4.90
CA LEU A 143 -7.02 5.70 4.33
C LEU A 143 -5.91 6.30 5.20
N SER A 144 -6.10 7.51 5.72
CA SER A 144 -5.13 8.17 6.60
C SER A 144 -4.92 7.38 7.89
N ILE A 145 -5.98 6.90 8.52
CA ILE A 145 -5.89 6.05 9.72
C ILE A 145 -5.22 4.71 9.38
N GLY A 146 -5.50 4.12 8.21
CA GLY A 146 -4.77 2.96 7.72
C GLY A 146 -3.25 3.22 7.65
N ARG A 147 -2.83 4.36 7.08
CA ARG A 147 -1.40 4.74 7.02
C ARG A 147 -0.75 4.91 8.40
N LEU A 148 -1.51 5.34 9.40
CA LEU A 148 -1.03 5.33 10.80
C LEU A 148 -0.77 3.91 11.30
N GLY A 149 -1.44 2.89 10.79
CA GLY A 149 -1.12 1.48 11.08
C GLY A 149 0.29 1.11 10.61
N SER A 150 0.63 1.46 9.36
CA SER A 150 1.98 1.29 8.82
C SER A 150 3.04 2.08 9.59
N TYR A 151 2.75 3.35 9.90
CA TYR A 151 3.59 4.18 10.77
C TYR A 151 3.87 3.49 12.12
N SER A 152 2.83 2.97 12.77
CA SER A 152 2.95 2.33 14.07
C SER A 152 3.72 1.00 14.00
N ALA A 153 3.61 0.25 12.90
CA ALA A 153 4.40 -0.96 12.71
C ALA A 153 5.90 -0.64 12.65
N ASP A 154 6.28 0.42 11.95
CA ASP A 154 7.67 0.85 11.86
C ASP A 154 8.19 1.47 13.16
N MET A 155 7.34 2.18 13.92
CA MET A 155 7.68 2.72 15.24
C MET A 155 7.68 1.66 16.35
N SER A 156 7.19 0.46 16.07
CA SER A 156 7.05 -0.58 17.10
C SER A 156 8.38 -1.01 17.75
N PRO A 157 9.56 -1.00 17.08
CA PRO A 157 10.82 -1.26 17.76
C PRO A 157 11.16 -0.26 18.87
N ASP A 158 10.80 1.01 18.69
CA ASP A 158 10.98 2.05 19.72
C ASP A 158 9.97 1.87 20.85
N TRP A 159 8.68 1.75 20.52
CA TRP A 159 7.60 1.66 21.50
C TRP A 159 7.59 0.37 22.32
N PHE A 160 8.02 -0.74 21.72
CA PHE A 160 8.02 -2.08 22.30
C PHE A 160 9.43 -2.67 22.33
N SER A 161 10.45 -1.86 22.61
CA SER A 161 11.87 -2.26 22.63
C SER A 161 12.13 -3.53 23.42
N HIS A 162 11.46 -3.72 24.57
CA HIS A 162 11.53 -4.93 25.37
C HIS A 162 11.08 -6.18 24.59
N ALA A 163 9.99 -6.11 23.80
CA ALA A 163 9.51 -7.23 22.99
C ALA A 163 10.52 -7.60 21.89
N TYR A 164 11.11 -6.59 21.24
CA TYR A 164 12.15 -6.79 20.24
C TYR A 164 13.45 -7.36 20.85
N GLY A 165 13.77 -6.99 22.10
CA GLY A 165 14.90 -7.56 22.85
C GLY A 165 14.71 -9.03 23.21
N GLN A 166 13.47 -9.53 23.30
CA GLN A 166 13.16 -10.94 23.53
C GLN A 166 13.27 -11.82 22.27
N GLY A 167 13.29 -11.21 21.07
CA GLY A 167 13.45 -11.91 19.79
C GLY A 167 12.34 -11.60 18.78
N TRP A 168 12.28 -12.41 17.71
CA TRP A 168 11.41 -12.20 16.54
C TRP A 168 9.91 -12.41 16.82
N GLN A 169 9.56 -13.31 17.75
CA GLN A 169 8.18 -13.75 17.98
C GLN A 169 7.31 -12.72 18.71
N PRO A 170 7.73 -12.09 19.82
CA PRO A 170 6.89 -11.15 20.57
C PRO A 170 6.40 -9.97 19.73
N PRO A 171 7.18 -9.33 18.85
CA PRO A 171 6.68 -8.29 17.95
C PRO A 171 5.59 -8.79 17.01
N LEU A 172 5.69 -10.02 16.49
CA LEU A 172 4.66 -10.61 15.63
C LEU A 172 3.39 -10.98 16.41
N LEU A 173 3.50 -11.33 17.69
CA LEU A 173 2.34 -11.50 18.58
C LEU A 173 1.64 -10.17 18.85
N ILE A 174 2.38 -9.05 18.99
CA ILE A 174 1.79 -7.71 19.03
C ILE A 174 1.02 -7.42 17.75
N ALA A 175 1.59 -7.72 16.58
CA ALA A 175 0.90 -7.57 15.31
C ALA A 175 -0.39 -8.43 15.23
N ALA A 176 -0.36 -9.65 15.74
CA ALA A 176 -1.54 -10.51 15.83
C ALA A 176 -2.59 -9.96 16.81
N ALA A 177 -2.18 -9.37 17.94
CA ALA A 177 -3.08 -8.69 18.86
C ALA A 177 -3.74 -7.47 18.21
N VAL A 178 -3.00 -6.69 17.43
CA VAL A 178 -3.54 -5.57 16.64
C VAL A 178 -4.51 -6.07 15.56
N ALA A 179 -4.25 -7.22 14.91
CA ALA A 179 -5.23 -7.87 14.03
C ALA A 179 -6.50 -8.28 14.80
N GLY A 180 -6.36 -8.71 16.06
CA GLY A 180 -7.48 -9.01 16.95
C GLY A 180 -8.37 -7.78 17.19
N THR A 181 -7.81 -6.59 17.37
CA THR A 181 -8.59 -5.34 17.48
C THR A 181 -9.34 -5.02 16.18
N SER A 182 -8.73 -5.28 15.01
CA SER A 182 -9.39 -5.13 13.71
C SER A 182 -10.58 -6.07 13.57
N PHE A 183 -10.41 -7.32 13.97
CA PHE A 183 -11.49 -8.30 13.99
C PHE A 183 -12.63 -7.89 14.94
N ALA A 184 -12.30 -7.41 16.14
CA ALA A 184 -13.29 -6.91 17.10
C ALA A 184 -14.06 -5.69 16.56
N ALA A 185 -13.37 -4.74 15.92
CA ALA A 185 -14.00 -3.61 15.25
C ALA A 185 -14.93 -4.05 14.11
N GLY A 186 -14.52 -5.05 13.32
CA GLY A 186 -15.35 -5.68 12.29
C GLY A 186 -16.59 -6.36 12.84
N LEU A 187 -16.47 -7.08 13.97
CA LEU A 187 -17.60 -7.71 14.67
C LEU A 187 -18.59 -6.65 15.17
N LEU A 188 -18.09 -5.57 15.78
CA LEU A 188 -18.94 -4.49 16.28
C LEU A 188 -19.65 -3.77 15.12
N TYR A 189 -18.94 -3.52 14.02
CA TYR A 189 -19.55 -2.99 12.79
C TYR A 189 -20.66 -3.95 12.31
N TRP A 190 -20.41 -5.23 12.17
CA TRP A 190 -21.40 -6.21 11.72
C TRP A 190 -22.63 -6.28 12.64
N TRP A 191 -22.44 -6.11 13.94
CA TRP A 191 -23.52 -6.08 14.91
C TRP A 191 -24.40 -4.84 14.78
N ILE A 192 -23.80 -3.66 14.57
CA ILE A 192 -24.50 -2.37 14.42
C ILE A 192 -25.22 -2.31 13.06
N ASP A 193 -24.67 -2.87 12.00
CA ASP A 193 -25.20 -2.81 10.63
C ASP A 193 -26.49 -3.61 10.40
N ARG A 194 -26.93 -4.42 11.36
CA ARG A 194 -28.10 -5.32 11.22
C ARG A 194 -29.35 -4.69 10.61
N PRO A 195 -29.72 -3.40 10.88
CA PRO A 195 -30.93 -2.79 10.31
C PRO A 195 -30.78 -2.25 8.88
N ALA A 196 -29.58 -1.89 8.44
CA ALA A 196 -29.33 -1.16 7.18
C ALA A 196 -29.16 -2.08 5.95
N ARG A 197 -29.03 -3.38 6.12
CA ARG A 197 -28.65 -4.36 5.09
C ARG A 197 -29.56 -4.44 3.87
N ARG A 198 -30.82 -4.03 3.97
CA ARG A 198 -31.82 -4.19 2.89
C ARG A 198 -31.72 -3.13 1.78
N SER A 199 -31.15 -1.94 2.07
CA SER A 199 -31.09 -0.85 1.09
C SER A 199 -29.81 -0.80 0.27
N ALA A 200 -28.70 -1.36 0.79
CA ALA A 200 -27.38 -1.32 0.15
C ALA A 200 -27.26 -2.33 -1.01
N ALA A 201 -27.81 -3.52 -0.86
CA ALA A 201 -27.79 -4.56 -1.90
C ALA A 201 -28.46 -4.15 -3.22
N ALA A 202 -29.48 -3.29 -3.15
CA ALA A 202 -30.18 -2.79 -4.34
C ALA A 202 -29.36 -1.75 -5.14
N ARG A 203 -28.38 -1.08 -4.51
CA ARG A 203 -27.55 -0.04 -5.15
C ARG A 203 -26.33 -0.59 -5.87
N ARG A 204 -25.88 -1.81 -5.55
CA ARG A 204 -24.66 -2.44 -6.08
C ARG A 204 -24.85 -3.20 -7.39
N ALA A 205 -26.08 -3.34 -7.88
CA ALA A 205 -26.40 -4.10 -9.09
C ALA A 205 -25.75 -3.57 -10.39
N ASN A 206 -25.06 -2.43 -10.35
CA ASN A 206 -24.45 -1.77 -11.51
C ASN A 206 -22.91 -1.70 -11.44
N ALA A 207 -22.24 -2.65 -10.74
CA ALA A 207 -20.79 -2.68 -10.71
C ALA A 207 -20.21 -2.92 -12.13
N GLU A 208 -19.28 -2.07 -12.54
CA GLU A 208 -18.58 -2.20 -13.82
C GLU A 208 -17.80 -3.52 -13.85
N ARG A 209 -18.05 -4.36 -14.86
CA ARG A 209 -17.40 -5.64 -15.01
C ARG A 209 -16.04 -5.47 -15.68
N PHE A 210 -15.03 -6.17 -15.17
CA PHE A 210 -13.73 -6.29 -15.85
C PHE A 210 -13.89 -7.01 -17.19
N VAL A 211 -13.47 -6.38 -18.29
CA VAL A 211 -13.59 -6.91 -19.64
C VAL A 211 -12.21 -6.97 -20.29
N LEU A 212 -11.63 -8.16 -20.41
CA LEU A 212 -10.30 -8.37 -21.01
C LEU A 212 -10.13 -7.73 -22.41
N ARG A 213 -11.19 -7.74 -23.22
CA ARG A 213 -11.16 -7.16 -24.56
C ARG A 213 -10.90 -5.65 -24.58
N ASP A 214 -11.21 -4.94 -23.49
CA ASP A 214 -10.99 -3.50 -23.38
C ASP A 214 -9.51 -3.14 -23.29
N LEU A 215 -8.62 -4.07 -22.91
CA LEU A 215 -7.18 -3.88 -22.86
C LEU A 215 -6.60 -3.44 -24.22
N LEU A 216 -7.14 -3.95 -25.32
CA LEU A 216 -6.69 -3.64 -26.66
C LEU A 216 -7.03 -2.20 -27.11
N HIS A 217 -7.86 -1.49 -26.35
CA HIS A 217 -8.37 -0.16 -26.70
C HIS A 217 -7.76 0.97 -25.87
N PHE A 218 -6.80 0.67 -24.99
CA PHE A 218 -6.13 1.70 -24.20
C PHE A 218 -5.08 2.43 -25.03
N GLY A 219 -5.07 3.76 -24.89
CA GLY A 219 -4.11 4.62 -25.57
C GLY A 219 -2.69 4.51 -25.00
N ARG A 220 -1.67 4.94 -25.77
CA ARG A 220 -0.26 4.91 -25.35
C ARG A 220 -0.01 5.58 -24.00
N ALA A 221 -0.72 6.67 -23.70
CA ALA A 221 -0.59 7.38 -22.43
C ALA A 221 -0.97 6.52 -21.21
N TYR A 222 -1.99 5.66 -21.34
CA TYR A 222 -2.35 4.72 -20.29
C TYR A 222 -1.24 3.67 -20.06
N TRP A 223 -0.60 3.17 -21.10
CA TRP A 223 0.46 2.18 -20.97
C TRP A 223 1.72 2.77 -20.30
N TYR A 224 2.07 4.04 -20.57
CA TYR A 224 3.12 4.73 -19.81
C TYR A 224 2.75 4.91 -18.35
N LEU A 225 1.49 5.24 -18.06
CA LEU A 225 1.00 5.36 -16.69
C LEU A 225 1.01 4.01 -15.96
N LEU A 226 0.64 2.93 -16.66
CA LEU A 226 0.70 1.57 -16.13
C LEU A 226 2.14 1.14 -15.82
N ALA A 227 3.07 1.39 -16.74
CA ALA A 227 4.49 1.10 -16.55
C ALA A 227 5.06 1.87 -15.34
N LEU A 228 4.74 3.17 -15.23
CA LEU A 228 5.08 3.95 -14.04
C LEU A 228 4.49 3.33 -12.78
N CYS A 229 3.20 2.98 -12.79
CA CYS A 229 2.52 2.39 -11.64
C CYS A 229 3.27 1.15 -11.14
N VAL A 230 3.58 0.22 -12.04
CA VAL A 230 4.29 -1.01 -11.69
C VAL A 230 5.68 -0.71 -11.13
N LEU A 231 6.49 0.03 -11.89
CA LEU A 231 7.89 0.28 -11.54
C LEU A 231 8.02 1.08 -10.24
N TRP A 232 7.19 2.11 -10.06
CA TRP A 232 7.25 2.95 -8.88
C TRP A 232 6.76 2.22 -7.62
N TYR A 233 5.59 1.54 -7.68
CA TYR A 233 5.07 0.80 -6.52
C TYR A 233 5.94 -0.41 -6.17
N SER A 234 6.49 -1.10 -7.17
CA SER A 234 7.39 -2.23 -6.95
C SER A 234 8.63 -1.82 -6.16
N VAL A 235 9.22 -0.66 -6.49
CA VAL A 235 10.39 -0.14 -5.77
C VAL A 235 10.02 0.35 -4.38
N ILE A 236 9.03 1.27 -4.30
CA ILE A 236 8.75 1.96 -3.03
C ILE A 236 8.24 0.98 -1.96
N LEU A 237 7.36 0.03 -2.32
CA LEU A 237 6.82 -0.90 -1.34
C LEU A 237 7.79 -2.03 -1.02
N ALA A 238 8.54 -2.58 -1.99
CA ALA A 238 9.53 -3.59 -1.69
C ALA A 238 10.67 -3.03 -0.83
N PHE A 239 11.22 -1.86 -1.19
CA PHE A 239 12.26 -1.24 -0.38
C PHE A 239 11.73 -0.89 1.01
N ARG A 240 10.68 -0.06 1.08
CA ARG A 240 10.21 0.51 2.33
C ARG A 240 9.60 -0.53 3.29
N SER A 241 8.77 -1.46 2.80
CA SER A 241 8.06 -2.40 3.67
C SER A 241 8.85 -3.66 4.02
N THR A 242 9.99 -3.90 3.34
CA THR A 242 10.76 -5.13 3.53
C THR A 242 12.22 -4.88 3.89
N PHE A 243 12.92 -4.06 3.14
CA PHE A 243 14.38 -3.98 3.21
C PHE A 243 14.93 -2.70 3.84
N SER A 244 14.18 -1.60 3.91
CA SER A 244 14.70 -0.29 4.31
C SER A 244 15.23 -0.25 5.73
N ILE A 245 14.51 -0.82 6.71
CA ILE A 245 14.93 -0.81 8.11
C ILE A 245 16.26 -1.55 8.26
N LYS A 246 16.36 -2.74 7.68
CA LYS A 246 17.58 -3.52 7.67
C LYS A 246 18.71 -2.83 6.91
N TYR A 247 18.43 -2.20 5.76
CA TYR A 247 19.38 -1.40 5.02
C TYR A 247 19.93 -0.25 5.87
N PHE A 248 19.10 0.46 6.60
CA PHE A 248 19.51 1.53 7.50
C PHE A 248 20.39 1.02 8.65
N GLN A 249 20.08 -0.16 9.19
CA GLN A 249 20.90 -0.79 10.23
C GLN A 249 22.27 -1.20 9.70
N HIS A 250 22.31 -1.93 8.60
CA HIS A 250 23.54 -2.58 8.12
C HIS A 250 24.46 -1.64 7.35
N VAL A 251 23.90 -0.73 6.54
CA VAL A 251 24.70 0.17 5.69
C VAL A 251 25.05 1.47 6.42
N HIS A 252 24.09 1.99 7.20
CA HIS A 252 24.27 3.29 7.87
C HIS A 252 24.48 3.18 9.38
N GLY A 253 24.55 1.95 9.93
CA GLY A 253 24.87 1.71 11.34
C GLY A 253 23.82 2.22 12.33
N LEU A 254 22.57 2.42 11.90
CA LEU A 254 21.50 2.85 12.79
C LEU A 254 21.04 1.68 13.67
N ASP A 255 20.66 1.98 14.91
CA ASP A 255 19.95 1.02 15.74
C ASP A 255 18.54 0.77 15.18
N LEU A 256 17.92 -0.34 15.60
CA LEU A 256 16.62 -0.78 15.08
C LEU A 256 15.50 0.26 15.33
N ALA A 257 15.50 0.89 16.50
CA ALA A 257 14.48 1.89 16.85
C ALA A 257 14.61 3.14 15.97
N THR A 258 15.82 3.65 15.79
CA THR A 258 16.10 4.81 14.91
C THR A 258 15.81 4.49 13.44
N ALA A 259 16.20 3.30 12.96
CA ALA A 259 15.92 2.86 11.60
C ALA A 259 14.40 2.73 11.33
N GLY A 260 13.67 2.14 12.28
CA GLY A 260 12.21 2.03 12.24
C GLY A 260 11.53 3.40 12.27
N ALA A 261 11.93 4.28 13.20
CA ALA A 261 11.43 5.64 13.28
C ALA A 261 11.65 6.40 11.96
N MET A 262 12.85 6.36 11.40
CA MET A 262 13.16 7.00 10.12
C MET A 262 12.25 6.49 8.99
N ASN A 263 12.05 5.17 8.89
CA ASN A 263 11.18 4.56 7.89
C ASN A 263 9.71 4.99 8.05
N SER A 264 9.23 5.12 9.30
CA SER A 264 7.85 5.45 9.64
C SER A 264 7.42 6.84 9.16
N TYR A 265 8.32 7.81 9.11
CA TYR A 265 8.01 9.19 8.69
C TYR A 265 7.54 9.30 7.24
N VAL A 266 7.86 8.35 6.38
CA VAL A 266 7.30 8.27 5.02
C VAL A 266 5.77 8.20 5.07
N PHE A 267 5.22 7.40 5.96
CA PHE A 267 3.76 7.28 6.12
C PHE A 267 3.14 8.42 6.89
N LEU A 268 3.83 8.90 7.93
CA LEU A 268 3.34 10.07 8.64
C LEU A 268 3.20 11.28 7.72
N ALA A 269 4.20 11.50 6.87
CA ALA A 269 4.12 12.53 5.84
C ALA A 269 2.93 12.31 4.89
N ALA A 270 2.69 11.07 4.47
CA ALA A 270 1.61 10.76 3.54
C ALA A 270 0.20 11.01 4.11
N VAL A 271 0.01 10.89 5.42
CA VAL A 271 -1.28 11.20 6.07
C VAL A 271 -1.72 12.63 5.78
N PHE A 272 -0.78 13.58 5.81
CA PHE A 272 -1.07 15.01 5.60
C PHE A 272 -0.80 15.47 4.17
N ALA A 273 0.28 15.01 3.58
CA ALA A 273 0.74 15.49 2.28
C ALA A 273 -0.11 14.96 1.11
N THR A 274 -0.62 13.72 1.18
CA THR A 274 -1.44 13.17 0.07
C THR A 274 -2.72 13.97 -0.17
N PRO A 275 -3.53 14.32 0.85
CA PRO A 275 -4.69 15.20 0.65
C PRO A 275 -4.30 16.61 0.16
N ALA A 276 -3.20 17.16 0.69
CA ALA A 276 -2.72 18.49 0.31
C ALA A 276 -2.29 18.52 -1.18
N PHE A 277 -1.56 17.52 -1.64
CA PHE A 277 -1.17 17.39 -3.04
C PHE A 277 -2.37 17.13 -3.96
N GLY A 278 -3.34 16.32 -3.53
CA GLY A 278 -4.59 16.12 -4.27
C GLY A 278 -5.31 17.46 -4.50
N TRP A 279 -5.52 18.22 -3.43
CA TRP A 279 -6.12 19.57 -3.51
C TRP A 279 -5.31 20.53 -4.41
N LEU A 280 -3.97 20.53 -4.29
CA LEU A 280 -3.10 21.37 -5.11
C LEU A 280 -3.22 21.03 -6.60
N CYS A 281 -3.20 19.74 -6.93
CA CYS A 281 -3.30 19.26 -8.31
C CYS A 281 -4.67 19.60 -8.93
N ASP A 282 -5.75 19.48 -8.15
CA ASP A 282 -7.09 19.85 -8.59
C ASP A 282 -7.21 21.37 -8.84
N ARG A 283 -6.56 22.17 -8.00
CA ARG A 283 -6.55 23.64 -8.15
C ARG A 283 -5.74 24.08 -9.37
N VAL A 284 -4.59 23.47 -9.60
CA VAL A 284 -3.69 23.81 -10.74
C VAL A 284 -4.18 23.16 -12.03
N ARG A 285 -4.98 22.07 -11.96
CA ARG A 285 -5.51 21.29 -13.10
C ARG A 285 -4.43 20.73 -14.04
N ARG A 286 -3.18 20.62 -13.58
CA ARG A 286 -2.03 20.09 -14.32
C ARG A 286 -1.48 18.86 -13.59
N TYR A 287 -1.94 17.67 -13.96
CA TYR A 287 -1.58 16.41 -13.28
C TYR A 287 -0.21 15.88 -13.72
N ALA A 288 0.10 15.93 -15.01
CA ALA A 288 1.30 15.29 -15.56
C ALA A 288 2.64 15.84 -15.01
N PRO A 289 2.85 17.17 -14.86
CA PRO A 289 4.08 17.68 -14.25
C PRO A 289 4.27 17.27 -12.80
N PHE A 290 3.19 17.25 -12.01
CA PHE A 290 3.26 16.79 -10.62
C PHE A 290 3.57 15.29 -10.53
N LEU A 291 3.03 14.48 -11.44
CA LEU A 291 3.35 13.07 -11.54
C LEU A 291 4.82 12.85 -11.89
N ALA A 292 5.34 13.59 -12.86
CA ALA A 292 6.74 13.53 -13.27
C ALA A 292 7.68 13.95 -12.13
N LEU A 293 7.36 15.04 -11.41
CA LEU A 293 8.10 15.47 -10.24
C LEU A 293 8.11 14.38 -9.16
N GLY A 294 6.94 13.87 -8.77
CA GLY A 294 6.83 12.83 -7.75
C GLY A 294 7.58 11.56 -8.11
N ALA A 295 7.50 11.13 -9.38
CA ALA A 295 8.22 9.96 -9.86
C ALA A 295 9.75 10.14 -9.87
N LEU A 296 10.23 11.35 -10.17
CA LEU A 296 11.68 11.66 -10.19
C LEU A 296 12.28 11.70 -8.78
N LEU A 297 11.51 12.09 -7.77
CA LEU A 297 12.01 12.16 -6.40
C LEU A 297 12.47 10.80 -5.84
N LEU A 298 11.89 9.70 -6.29
CA LEU A 298 12.26 8.36 -5.80
C LEU A 298 13.69 7.95 -6.21
N PRO A 299 14.08 7.94 -7.49
CA PRO A 299 15.46 7.61 -7.85
C PRO A 299 16.48 8.62 -7.28
N VAL A 300 16.12 9.91 -7.17
CA VAL A 300 16.98 10.91 -6.51
C VAL A 300 17.19 10.57 -5.04
N ALA A 301 16.16 10.18 -4.31
CA ALA A 301 16.28 9.78 -2.91
C ALA A 301 17.15 8.53 -2.74
N LEU A 302 16.96 7.51 -3.59
CA LEU A 302 17.80 6.31 -3.58
C LEU A 302 19.27 6.64 -3.88
N ALA A 303 19.53 7.52 -4.84
CA ALA A 303 20.88 7.98 -5.16
C ALA A 303 21.51 8.74 -3.98
N ILE A 304 20.76 9.58 -3.28
CA ILE A 304 21.24 10.27 -2.07
C ILE A 304 21.61 9.23 -0.98
N MET A 305 20.81 8.21 -0.78
CA MET A 305 21.08 7.18 0.22
C MET A 305 22.35 6.37 -0.08
N THR A 306 22.67 6.18 -1.36
CA THR A 306 23.78 5.30 -1.78
C THR A 306 25.06 6.04 -2.12
N LEU A 307 24.96 7.24 -2.71
CA LEU A 307 26.09 7.92 -3.35
C LEU A 307 26.50 9.22 -2.65
N SER A 308 25.76 9.67 -1.64
CA SER A 308 26.04 10.95 -1.01
C SER A 308 26.24 10.85 0.50
N SER A 309 26.96 11.82 1.06
CA SER A 309 27.10 12.02 2.50
C SER A 309 25.98 12.86 3.12
N LEU A 310 24.96 13.20 2.36
CA LEU A 310 23.81 13.94 2.87
C LEU A 310 23.06 13.13 3.92
N SER A 311 22.42 13.84 4.83
CA SER A 311 21.61 13.19 5.87
C SER A 311 20.53 12.29 5.26
N LEU A 312 20.39 11.08 5.78
CA LEU A 312 19.32 10.13 5.40
C LEU A 312 17.91 10.72 5.56
N TRP A 313 17.73 11.68 6.45
CA TRP A 313 16.47 12.41 6.60
C TRP A 313 16.04 13.14 5.33
N VAL A 314 17.01 13.67 4.55
CA VAL A 314 16.71 14.30 3.26
C VAL A 314 16.13 13.27 2.29
N ALA A 315 16.78 12.12 2.15
CA ALA A 315 16.31 11.05 1.29
C ALA A 315 14.95 10.52 1.74
N THR A 316 14.75 10.28 3.03
CA THR A 316 13.47 9.84 3.60
C THR A 316 12.36 10.86 3.36
N ALA A 317 12.64 12.16 3.50
CA ALA A 317 11.69 13.22 3.20
C ALA A 317 11.29 13.22 1.71
N LEU A 318 12.25 13.05 0.80
CA LEU A 318 11.98 12.96 -0.64
C LEU A 318 11.13 11.72 -0.98
N ILE A 319 11.40 10.57 -0.33
CA ILE A 319 10.55 9.38 -0.46
C ILE A 319 9.14 9.68 0.04
N GLY A 320 8.99 10.34 1.19
CA GLY A 320 7.69 10.73 1.74
C GLY A 320 6.88 11.65 0.81
N VAL A 321 7.55 12.63 0.19
CA VAL A 321 6.94 13.51 -0.82
C VAL A 321 6.54 12.71 -2.06
N SER A 322 7.44 11.86 -2.60
CA SER A 322 7.15 10.98 -3.73
C SER A 322 5.95 10.08 -3.44
N TYR A 323 5.95 9.42 -2.26
CA TYR A 323 4.90 8.50 -1.82
C TYR A 323 3.54 9.18 -1.62
N SER A 324 3.54 10.48 -1.33
CA SER A 324 2.32 11.26 -1.19
C SER A 324 1.81 11.81 -2.53
N LEU A 325 2.72 12.28 -3.37
CA LEU A 325 2.39 12.98 -4.61
C LEU A 325 1.97 12.04 -5.74
N VAL A 326 2.69 10.92 -5.94
CA VAL A 326 2.41 10.01 -7.07
C VAL A 326 1.00 9.41 -6.98
N PRO A 327 0.56 8.80 -5.86
CA PRO A 327 -0.80 8.27 -5.76
C PRO A 327 -1.88 9.35 -5.87
N ALA A 328 -1.66 10.54 -5.27
CA ALA A 328 -2.61 11.65 -5.32
C ALA A 328 -2.92 12.11 -6.75
N VAL A 329 -1.97 11.90 -7.67
CA VAL A 329 -2.09 12.32 -9.08
C VAL A 329 -2.46 11.16 -10.00
N MET A 330 -1.86 9.98 -9.79
CA MET A 330 -1.94 8.84 -10.71
C MET A 330 -3.37 8.30 -10.84
N TRP A 331 -4.07 8.10 -9.73
CA TRP A 331 -5.42 7.56 -9.75
C TRP A 331 -6.44 8.51 -10.42
N PRO A 332 -6.49 9.81 -10.12
CA PRO A 332 -7.34 10.76 -10.86
C PRO A 332 -6.93 10.90 -12.33
N LEU A 333 -5.64 10.82 -12.66
CA LEU A 333 -5.20 10.90 -14.05
C LEU A 333 -5.68 9.71 -14.87
N THR A 334 -5.77 8.52 -14.28
CA THR A 334 -6.30 7.32 -14.95
C THR A 334 -7.71 7.57 -15.49
N SER A 335 -8.59 8.20 -14.70
CA SER A 335 -9.97 8.51 -15.16
C SER A 335 -10.04 9.48 -16.34
N LYS A 336 -8.98 10.27 -16.57
CA LYS A 336 -8.88 11.21 -17.70
C LYS A 336 -8.28 10.59 -18.96
N LEU A 337 -7.55 9.46 -18.82
CA LEU A 337 -6.88 8.77 -19.92
C LEU A 337 -7.74 7.68 -20.56
N VAL A 338 -8.76 7.19 -19.86
CA VAL A 338 -9.62 6.10 -20.32
C VAL A 338 -11.07 6.53 -20.39
N LYS A 339 -11.86 5.89 -21.27
CA LYS A 339 -13.29 6.15 -21.35
C LYS A 339 -14.01 5.68 -20.07
N PRO A 340 -15.08 6.38 -19.63
CA PRO A 340 -15.78 6.01 -18.39
C PRO A 340 -16.21 4.54 -18.32
N ASN A 341 -16.72 3.98 -19.41
CA ASN A 341 -17.16 2.59 -19.49
C ASN A 341 -16.03 1.54 -19.43
N ARG A 342 -14.75 1.96 -19.42
CA ARG A 342 -13.55 1.11 -19.33
C ARG A 342 -12.72 1.41 -18.10
N PHE A 343 -13.17 2.33 -17.27
CA PHE A 343 -12.40 2.78 -16.10
C PHE A 343 -12.17 1.63 -15.10
N GLY A 344 -13.18 0.80 -14.81
CA GLY A 344 -13.05 -0.36 -13.93
C GLY A 344 -12.00 -1.36 -14.42
N THR A 345 -11.98 -1.65 -15.74
CA THR A 345 -10.95 -2.53 -16.34
C THR A 345 -9.56 -1.93 -16.22
N ALA A 346 -9.41 -0.61 -16.44
CA ALA A 346 -8.11 0.07 -16.34
C ALA A 346 -7.56 0.02 -14.90
N ILE A 347 -8.37 0.36 -13.91
CA ILE A 347 -7.98 0.31 -12.49
C ILE A 347 -7.68 -1.14 -12.07
N GLY A 348 -8.51 -2.10 -12.44
CA GLY A 348 -8.29 -3.51 -12.13
C GLY A 348 -6.95 -4.03 -12.68
N LEU A 349 -6.61 -3.69 -13.94
CA LEU A 349 -5.32 -4.04 -14.51
C LEU A 349 -4.16 -3.38 -13.74
N MET A 350 -4.26 -2.09 -13.41
CA MET A 350 -3.23 -1.40 -12.63
C MET A 350 -2.98 -2.10 -11.29
N TRP A 351 -4.02 -2.50 -10.57
CA TRP A 351 -3.90 -3.21 -9.30
C TRP A 351 -3.25 -4.59 -9.46
N VAL A 352 -3.68 -5.37 -10.45
CA VAL A 352 -3.12 -6.71 -10.74
C VAL A 352 -1.62 -6.63 -11.02
N VAL A 353 -1.23 -5.76 -11.97
CA VAL A 353 0.17 -5.65 -12.40
C VAL A 353 1.04 -5.01 -11.32
N GLN A 354 0.48 -4.06 -10.54
CA GLN A 354 1.14 -3.49 -9.36
C GLN A 354 1.50 -4.56 -8.33
N ASN A 355 0.54 -5.41 -7.93
CA ASN A 355 0.79 -6.47 -6.95
C ASN A 355 1.80 -7.51 -7.47
N ALA A 356 1.70 -7.89 -8.73
CA ALA A 356 2.67 -8.78 -9.37
C ALA A 356 4.07 -8.15 -9.38
N GLY A 357 4.18 -6.87 -9.68
CA GLY A 357 5.43 -6.12 -9.65
C GLY A 357 6.03 -6.04 -8.25
N ILE A 358 5.23 -5.76 -7.22
CA ILE A 358 5.68 -5.72 -5.82
C ILE A 358 6.20 -7.10 -5.40
N ALA A 359 5.49 -8.18 -5.72
CA ALA A 359 5.93 -9.54 -5.43
C ALA A 359 7.28 -9.84 -6.12
N GLY A 360 7.38 -9.56 -7.42
CA GLY A 360 8.61 -9.76 -8.17
C GLY A 360 9.78 -8.94 -7.64
N ALA A 361 9.56 -7.67 -7.29
CA ALA A 361 10.61 -6.80 -6.75
C ALA A 361 11.12 -7.28 -5.38
N ASN A 362 10.25 -7.75 -4.50
CA ASN A 362 10.66 -8.35 -3.23
C ASN A 362 11.54 -9.59 -3.43
N MET A 363 11.15 -10.46 -4.36
CA MET A 363 11.92 -11.69 -4.67
C MET A 363 13.29 -11.37 -5.27
N VAL A 364 13.33 -10.48 -6.27
CA VAL A 364 14.57 -10.08 -6.96
C VAL A 364 15.53 -9.37 -6.00
N ALA A 365 15.02 -8.43 -5.19
CA ALA A 365 15.82 -7.69 -4.22
C ALA A 365 16.42 -8.62 -3.16
N GLY A 366 15.65 -9.54 -2.60
CA GLY A 366 16.14 -10.53 -1.64
C GLY A 366 17.18 -11.44 -2.26
N TRP A 367 16.95 -11.95 -3.48
CA TRP A 367 17.92 -12.79 -4.19
C TRP A 367 19.23 -12.06 -4.51
N LEU A 368 19.17 -10.78 -4.88
CA LEU A 368 20.37 -9.96 -5.10
C LEU A 368 21.19 -9.81 -3.81
N ASN A 369 20.54 -9.55 -2.69
CA ASN A 369 21.17 -9.44 -1.39
C ASN A 369 21.85 -10.75 -0.98
N ASP A 370 21.14 -11.89 -1.09
CA ASP A 370 21.68 -13.21 -0.76
C ASP A 370 22.90 -13.55 -1.62
N ARG A 371 22.79 -13.28 -2.95
CA ARG A 371 23.89 -13.55 -3.89
C ARG A 371 25.13 -12.71 -3.62
N ALA A 372 24.94 -11.48 -3.16
CA ALA A 372 26.03 -10.57 -2.81
C ALA A 372 26.53 -10.76 -1.36
N GLY A 373 25.89 -11.61 -0.56
CA GLY A 373 26.22 -11.81 0.86
C GLY A 373 25.98 -10.55 1.70
N ALA A 374 24.89 -9.81 1.41
CA ALA A 374 24.55 -8.57 2.09
C ALA A 374 24.34 -8.80 3.59
N SER A 375 25.06 -8.08 4.44
CA SER A 375 24.98 -8.18 5.89
C SER A 375 25.56 -6.93 6.55
N ALA A 376 25.47 -6.83 7.89
CA ALA A 376 26.14 -5.78 8.65
C ALA A 376 27.69 -5.83 8.48
N GLN A 377 28.25 -7.03 8.25
CA GLN A 377 29.67 -7.22 7.99
C GLN A 377 30.05 -6.98 6.51
N ASN A 378 29.09 -7.03 5.61
CA ASN A 378 29.26 -6.75 4.19
C ASN A 378 28.17 -5.77 3.68
N PRO A 379 28.23 -4.49 4.06
CA PRO A 379 27.25 -3.48 3.64
C PRO A 379 27.20 -3.28 2.13
N ALA A 380 28.34 -3.42 1.43
CA ALA A 380 28.41 -3.31 -0.03
C ALA A 380 27.57 -4.40 -0.76
N GLY A 381 27.21 -5.48 -0.08
CA GLY A 381 26.30 -6.49 -0.62
C GLY A 381 24.91 -5.95 -0.97
N TYR A 382 24.49 -4.81 -0.41
CA TYR A 382 23.23 -4.15 -0.73
C TYR A 382 23.27 -3.33 -2.03
N ASP A 383 24.45 -3.06 -2.61
CA ASP A 383 24.59 -2.21 -3.80
C ASP A 383 23.80 -2.74 -4.99
N ALA A 384 23.81 -4.05 -5.21
CA ALA A 384 23.07 -4.67 -6.31
C ALA A 384 21.56 -4.46 -6.20
N MET A 385 20.99 -4.56 -5.00
CA MET A 385 19.58 -4.25 -4.71
C MET A 385 19.29 -2.76 -4.96
N MET A 386 20.15 -1.87 -4.50
CA MET A 386 19.95 -0.43 -4.66
C MET A 386 20.08 0.00 -6.12
N VAL A 387 20.99 -0.60 -6.90
CA VAL A 387 21.08 -0.40 -8.36
C VAL A 387 19.82 -0.90 -9.06
N PHE A 388 19.29 -2.05 -8.69
CA PHE A 388 18.03 -2.58 -9.21
C PHE A 388 16.87 -1.60 -8.94
N PHE A 389 16.69 -1.15 -7.72
CA PHE A 389 15.65 -0.19 -7.35
C PHE A 389 15.87 1.18 -8.02
N GLY A 390 17.11 1.66 -8.07
CA GLY A 390 17.46 2.92 -8.75
C GLY A 390 17.14 2.88 -10.23
N THR A 391 17.49 1.78 -10.91
CA THR A 391 17.22 1.59 -12.35
C THR A 391 15.72 1.51 -12.61
N ALA A 392 14.99 0.68 -11.86
CA ALA A 392 13.55 0.52 -12.04
C ALA A 392 12.80 1.84 -11.80
N SER A 393 13.14 2.58 -10.73
CA SER A 393 12.51 3.87 -10.44
C SER A 393 12.86 4.94 -11.47
N THR A 394 14.08 4.93 -12.03
CA THR A 394 14.49 5.84 -13.12
C THR A 394 13.70 5.58 -14.41
N ILE A 395 13.50 4.32 -14.78
CA ILE A 395 12.64 3.95 -15.92
C ILE A 395 11.20 4.39 -15.66
N GLY A 396 10.69 4.21 -14.45
CA GLY A 396 9.38 4.72 -14.06
C GLY A 396 9.27 6.24 -14.20
N ALA A 397 10.26 6.98 -13.72
CA ALA A 397 10.32 8.44 -13.86
C ALA A 397 10.39 8.87 -15.34
N ALA A 398 11.14 8.15 -16.18
CA ALA A 398 11.18 8.40 -17.62
C ALA A 398 9.79 8.21 -18.27
N CYS A 399 9.03 7.18 -17.88
CA CYS A 399 7.65 7.00 -18.35
C CYS A 399 6.75 8.19 -17.95
N ALA A 400 6.90 8.73 -16.74
CA ALA A 400 6.16 9.91 -16.29
C ALA A 400 6.55 11.17 -17.08
N LEU A 401 7.83 11.35 -17.37
CA LEU A 401 8.34 12.45 -18.19
C LEU A 401 7.80 12.39 -19.62
N ILE A 402 7.83 11.20 -20.27
CA ILE A 402 7.27 10.99 -21.61
C ILE A 402 5.77 11.34 -21.60
N LEU A 403 5.04 10.91 -20.58
CA LEU A 403 3.62 11.22 -20.44
C LEU A 403 3.38 12.73 -20.32
N TRP A 404 4.19 13.45 -19.56
CA TRP A 404 4.12 14.90 -19.43
C TRP A 404 4.41 15.61 -20.76
N LEU A 405 5.50 15.26 -21.43
CA LEU A 405 5.90 15.87 -22.71
C LEU A 405 4.85 15.64 -23.82
N THR A 406 4.27 14.43 -23.86
CA THR A 406 3.23 14.09 -24.86
C THR A 406 1.89 14.77 -24.56
N ALA A 407 1.52 14.95 -23.28
CA ALA A 407 0.33 15.68 -22.89
C ALA A 407 0.44 17.19 -23.22
N GLY A 408 1.62 17.78 -23.02
CA GLY A 408 1.88 19.18 -23.36
C GLY A 408 1.76 19.46 -24.86
N ARG A 409 2.25 18.57 -25.72
CA ARG A 409 2.13 18.70 -27.19
C ARG A 409 0.68 18.69 -27.66
N ARG A 410 -0.15 17.76 -27.13
CA ARG A 410 -1.58 17.70 -27.50
C ARG A 410 -2.37 18.94 -27.09
N GLN A 411 -2.01 19.58 -25.96
CA GLN A 411 -2.64 20.85 -25.56
C GLN A 411 -2.24 22.01 -26.49
N GLN A 412 -0.99 22.04 -26.97
CA GLN A 412 -0.52 23.01 -27.92
C GLN A 412 -1.14 22.82 -29.31
N GLU A 413 -1.24 21.58 -29.80
CA GLU A 413 -1.89 21.24 -31.07
C GLU A 413 -3.39 21.60 -31.07
N ALA A 414 -4.08 21.33 -29.94
CA ALA A 414 -5.48 21.71 -29.80
C ALA A 414 -5.71 23.23 -29.72
N ALA A 415 -4.73 23.99 -29.18
CA ALA A 415 -4.77 25.46 -29.14
C ALA A 415 -4.37 26.12 -30.47
N ALA A 416 -3.67 25.40 -31.36
CA ALA A 416 -3.21 25.88 -32.66
C ALA A 416 -4.17 25.54 -33.84
N GLN A 417 -5.24 24.76 -33.61
CA GLN A 417 -6.26 24.53 -34.60
C GLN A 417 -7.22 25.75 -34.64
N PRO A 418 -7.30 26.48 -35.76
CA PRO A 418 -8.25 27.60 -35.89
C PRO A 418 -9.69 27.04 -35.83
N ALA A 419 -10.56 27.81 -35.15
CA ALA A 419 -11.97 27.50 -34.95
C ALA A 419 -12.75 27.49 -36.27
#